data_4ba33f8d964c591c008990a35280c187
#
_entry.id   4ba33f8d964c591c008990a35280c187
#
_cell.length_a   1.000
_cell.length_b   1.000
_cell.length_c   1.000
_cell.angle_alpha   90.00
_cell.angle_beta   90.00
_cell.angle_gamma   90.00
#
_symmetry.space_group_name_H-M   'P 1'
#
loop_
_entity.id
_entity.type
_entity.pdbx_description
1 polymer ?
#
loop_
_entity_poly.entity_id
_entity_poly.type
_entity_poly.pdbx_seq_one_letter_code
_entity_poly.pdbx_strand_id
1 'polypeptide(L)'
;VTSPYRLGHDHLLPAVRLTPNGGRDAFDGVEVTADGLAHLKARVTAVPEKGKANKALVALLSKSLKVPKSTITVVSGETSRQKILRIEGDPEDLKSRLDALASA
;
A
#
# COMPACT_ATOMS: atom_id res chain seq x y z
N VAL A 1 -18.36 -1.17 -7.08
CA VAL A 1 -17.19 -0.35 -6.73
C VAL A 1 -16.02 -1.26 -6.40
N THR A 2 -14.89 -1.03 -7.06
CA THR A 2 -13.68 -1.82 -6.86
C THR A 2 -12.90 -1.27 -5.67
N SER A 3 -12.57 -2.14 -4.73
CA SER A 3 -11.74 -1.77 -3.58
C SER A 3 -10.26 -1.97 -3.89
N PRO A 4 -9.35 -1.14 -3.34
CA PRO A 4 -7.90 -1.27 -3.58
C PRO A 4 -7.26 -2.32 -2.67
N TYR A 5 -8.01 -3.38 -2.32
CA TYR A 5 -7.52 -4.46 -1.46
C TYR A 5 -8.39 -5.69 -1.61
N ARG A 6 -7.85 -6.83 -1.16
CA ARG A 6 -8.59 -8.07 -1.01
C ARG A 6 -8.48 -8.56 0.42
N LEU A 7 -9.59 -9.07 0.96
CA LEU A 7 -9.60 -9.65 2.29
C LEU A 7 -9.22 -11.12 2.22
N GLY A 8 -8.19 -11.50 2.97
CA GLY A 8 -7.81 -12.89 3.15
C GLY A 8 -8.42 -13.44 4.44
N HIS A 9 -8.04 -14.66 4.81
CA HIS A 9 -8.49 -15.29 6.04
C HIS A 9 -7.84 -14.65 7.28
N ASP A 10 -6.55 -14.38 7.20
CA ASP A 10 -5.74 -13.85 8.31
C ASP A 10 -4.83 -12.70 7.86
N HIS A 11 -5.19 -12.05 6.75
CA HIS A 11 -4.38 -10.98 6.17
C HIS A 11 -5.21 -10.09 5.24
N LEU A 12 -4.62 -8.96 4.87
CA LEU A 12 -5.16 -8.06 3.86
C LEU A 12 -4.15 -7.94 2.72
N LEU A 13 -4.64 -7.88 1.48
CA LEU A 13 -3.81 -7.71 0.28
C LEU A 13 -4.13 -6.38 -0.39
N PRO A 14 -3.51 -5.28 0.04
CA PRO A 14 -3.73 -3.99 -0.62
C PRO A 14 -2.97 -3.91 -1.94
N ALA A 15 -3.60 -3.31 -2.94
CA ALA A 15 -2.97 -2.95 -4.19
C ALA A 15 -2.55 -1.48 -4.11
N VAL A 16 -1.28 -1.20 -4.32
CA VAL A 16 -0.71 0.14 -4.14
C VAL A 16 0.00 0.57 -5.43
N ARG A 17 -0.23 1.81 -5.84
CA ARG A 17 0.57 2.44 -6.88
C ARG A 17 1.55 3.39 -6.21
N LEU A 18 2.84 3.09 -6.36
CA LEU A 18 3.91 3.84 -5.69
C LEU A 18 4.52 4.87 -6.63
N THR A 19 4.63 6.11 -6.14
CA THR A 19 5.32 7.20 -6.83
C THR A 19 6.60 7.51 -6.05
N PRO A 20 7.78 7.14 -6.56
CA PRO A 20 9.05 7.48 -5.92
C PRO A 20 9.46 8.92 -6.26
N ASN A 21 10.49 9.40 -5.59
CA ASN A 21 11.02 10.77 -5.78
C ASN A 21 9.93 11.84 -5.56
N GLY A 22 8.98 11.58 -4.67
CA GLY A 22 7.96 12.54 -4.32
C GLY A 22 8.46 13.61 -3.37
N GLY A 23 7.69 14.66 -3.17
CA GLY A 23 8.04 15.74 -2.25
C GLY A 23 7.86 15.37 -0.78
N ARG A 24 7.14 14.29 -0.50
CA ARG A 24 6.89 13.82 0.86
C ARG A 24 6.35 12.38 0.84
N ASP A 25 6.40 11.73 1.99
CA ASP A 25 5.79 10.42 2.17
C ASP A 25 4.32 10.61 2.57
N ALA A 26 3.41 10.20 1.71
CA ALA A 26 1.97 10.40 1.94
C ALA A 26 1.13 9.46 1.06
N PHE A 27 -0.14 9.33 1.42
CA PHE A 27 -1.14 8.66 0.58
C PHE A 27 -2.00 9.72 -0.11
N ASP A 28 -2.29 9.51 -1.39
CA ASP A 28 -3.02 10.47 -2.23
C ASP A 28 -4.40 9.95 -2.66
N GLY A 29 -5.01 9.07 -1.85
CA GLY A 29 -6.33 8.52 -2.15
C GLY A 29 -6.26 7.27 -3.00
N VAL A 30 -7.36 6.97 -3.70
CA VAL A 30 -7.50 5.79 -4.54
C VAL A 30 -7.61 6.20 -6.01
N GLU A 31 -6.90 5.47 -6.88
CA GLU A 31 -6.98 5.63 -8.32
C GLU A 31 -7.58 4.37 -8.93
N VAL A 32 -8.49 4.54 -9.89
CA VAL A 32 -9.00 3.42 -10.69
C VAL A 32 -8.33 3.50 -12.06
N THR A 33 -7.61 2.44 -12.42
CA THR A 33 -6.90 2.39 -13.70
C THR A 33 -7.84 2.04 -14.84
N ALA A 34 -7.34 2.14 -16.09
CA ALA A 34 -8.14 1.88 -17.29
C ALA A 34 -8.70 0.46 -17.35
N ASP A 35 -8.05 -0.49 -16.71
CA ASP A 35 -8.51 -1.88 -16.61
C ASP A 35 -9.57 -2.12 -15.52
N GLY A 36 -10.01 -1.05 -14.84
CA GLY A 36 -11.04 -1.12 -13.82
C GLY A 36 -10.52 -1.54 -12.43
N LEU A 37 -9.21 -1.66 -12.26
CA LEU A 37 -8.62 -2.01 -10.96
C LEU A 37 -8.34 -0.78 -10.13
N ALA A 38 -8.68 -0.84 -8.84
CA ALA A 38 -8.40 0.24 -7.90
C ALA A 38 -7.05 0.03 -7.23
N HIS A 39 -6.32 1.12 -7.03
CA HIS A 39 -5.03 1.13 -6.34
C HIS A 39 -5.00 2.27 -5.33
N LEU A 40 -4.44 2.01 -4.16
CA LEU A 40 -4.13 3.06 -3.20
C LEU A 40 -2.89 3.81 -3.68
N LYS A 41 -3.00 5.10 -3.86
CA LYS A 41 -1.88 5.93 -4.33
C LYS A 41 -0.97 6.28 -3.15
N ALA A 42 0.28 5.88 -3.23
CA ALA A 42 1.29 6.19 -2.23
C ALA A 42 2.45 6.95 -2.85
N ARG A 43 2.94 7.95 -2.15
CA ARG A 43 4.07 8.76 -2.56
C ARG A 43 5.18 8.63 -1.52
N VAL A 44 6.42 8.42 -1.96
CA VAL A 44 7.57 8.37 -1.06
C VAL A 44 8.69 9.24 -1.61
N THR A 45 9.51 9.78 -0.72
CA THR A 45 10.67 10.61 -1.10
C THR A 45 11.84 9.75 -1.58
N ALA A 46 11.87 8.47 -1.23
CA ALA A 46 12.94 7.56 -1.57
C ALA A 46 13.02 7.32 -3.08
N VAL A 47 14.25 7.04 -3.57
CA VAL A 47 14.47 6.70 -4.97
C VAL A 47 14.08 5.23 -5.25
N PRO A 48 13.67 4.88 -6.50
CA PRO A 48 13.27 3.52 -6.84
C PRO A 48 14.49 2.64 -7.13
N GLU A 49 15.37 2.53 -6.17
CA GLU A 49 16.68 1.93 -6.35
C GLU A 49 17.00 1.00 -5.18
N LYS A 50 17.46 -0.21 -5.46
CA LYS A 50 17.88 -1.21 -4.45
C LYS A 50 16.85 -1.45 -3.36
N GLY A 51 15.57 -1.40 -3.70
CA GLY A 51 14.49 -1.62 -2.74
C GLY A 51 14.23 -0.47 -1.77
N LYS A 52 14.86 0.68 -1.95
CA LYS A 52 14.67 1.84 -1.05
C LYS A 52 13.24 2.33 -1.04
N ALA A 53 12.60 2.44 -2.21
CA ALA A 53 11.22 2.88 -2.31
C ALA A 53 10.26 1.85 -1.67
N ASN A 54 10.53 0.56 -1.84
CA ASN A 54 9.73 -0.50 -1.22
C ASN A 54 9.83 -0.45 0.32
N LYS A 55 11.04 -0.25 0.84
CA LYS A 55 11.25 -0.08 2.28
C LYS A 55 10.53 1.15 2.82
N ALA A 56 10.58 2.25 2.07
CA ALA A 56 9.88 3.48 2.45
C ALA A 56 8.36 3.26 2.45
N LEU A 57 7.83 2.54 1.48
CA LEU A 57 6.42 2.20 1.42
C LEU A 57 5.98 1.35 2.63
N VAL A 58 6.76 0.33 2.96
CA VAL A 58 6.50 -0.52 4.13
C VAL A 58 6.50 0.31 5.40
N ALA A 59 7.49 1.21 5.55
CA ALA A 59 7.56 2.10 6.70
C ALA A 59 6.36 3.03 6.79
N LEU A 60 5.92 3.59 5.66
CA LEU A 60 4.77 4.48 5.59
C LEU A 60 3.48 3.73 5.97
N LEU A 61 3.28 2.52 5.44
CA LEU A 61 2.13 1.70 5.78
C LEU A 61 2.12 1.29 7.25
N SER A 62 3.28 0.88 7.77
CA SER A 62 3.43 0.52 9.18
C SER A 62 3.02 1.66 10.10
N LYS A 63 3.51 2.86 9.82
CA LYS A 63 3.21 4.05 10.60
C LYS A 63 1.73 4.44 10.48
N SER A 64 1.19 4.43 9.26
CA SER A 64 -0.17 4.89 8.98
C SER A 64 -1.23 3.91 9.47
N LEU A 65 -0.97 2.61 9.34
CA LEU A 65 -1.88 1.56 9.80
C LEU A 65 -1.62 1.14 11.24
N LYS A 66 -0.54 1.63 11.85
CA LYS A 66 -0.14 1.29 13.23
C LYS A 66 0.05 -0.20 13.43
N VAL A 67 0.77 -0.81 12.50
CA VAL A 67 1.13 -2.24 12.55
C VAL A 67 2.64 -2.41 12.44
N PRO A 68 3.21 -3.49 12.97
CA PRO A 68 4.66 -3.73 12.86
C PRO A 68 5.09 -3.93 11.40
N LYS A 69 6.26 -3.42 11.04
CA LYS A 69 6.83 -3.60 9.70
C LYS A 69 6.96 -5.07 9.31
N SER A 70 7.24 -5.93 10.29
CA SER A 70 7.41 -7.36 10.07
C SER A 70 6.14 -8.05 9.55
N THR A 71 4.97 -7.43 9.70
CA THR A 71 3.70 -7.96 9.21
C THR A 71 3.43 -7.59 7.76
N ILE A 72 4.24 -6.71 7.16
CA ILE A 72 4.03 -6.17 5.82
C ILE A 72 5.07 -6.75 4.87
N THR A 73 4.62 -7.35 3.77
CA THR A 73 5.50 -7.95 2.75
C THR A 73 5.01 -7.56 1.36
N VAL A 74 5.94 -7.20 0.47
CA VAL A 74 5.62 -7.00 -0.94
C VAL A 74 5.58 -8.38 -1.61
N VAL A 75 4.42 -8.79 -2.12
CA VAL A 75 4.23 -10.12 -2.70
C VAL A 75 4.19 -10.10 -4.23
N SER A 76 3.98 -8.92 -4.83
CA SER A 76 3.96 -8.78 -6.29
C SER A 76 4.40 -7.37 -6.67
N GLY A 77 5.05 -7.25 -7.82
CA GLY A 77 5.44 -5.96 -8.37
C GLY A 77 6.61 -5.28 -7.66
N GLU A 78 7.60 -6.03 -7.18
CA GLU A 78 8.76 -5.46 -6.47
C GLU A 78 9.47 -4.37 -7.28
N THR A 79 9.56 -4.54 -8.58
CA THR A 79 10.23 -3.59 -9.49
C THR A 79 9.25 -2.72 -10.25
N SER A 80 7.96 -2.86 -9.99
CA SER A 80 6.89 -2.13 -10.65
C SER A 80 6.38 -1.00 -9.74
N ARG A 81 5.75 0.01 -10.33
CA ARG A 81 5.03 1.05 -9.57
C ARG A 81 3.73 0.51 -8.99
N GLN A 82 3.13 -0.49 -9.62
CA GLN A 82 1.93 -1.16 -9.13
C GLN A 82 2.36 -2.38 -8.32
N LYS A 83 2.03 -2.38 -7.05
CA LYS A 83 2.48 -3.40 -6.11
C LYS A 83 1.29 -4.00 -5.37
N ILE A 84 1.43 -5.28 -5.03
CA ILE A 84 0.50 -5.94 -4.11
C ILE A 84 1.32 -6.30 -2.87
N LEU A 85 0.81 -5.91 -1.71
CA LEU A 85 1.43 -6.22 -0.44
C LEU A 85 0.55 -7.19 0.33
N ARG A 86 1.15 -7.86 1.31
CA ARG A 86 0.43 -8.70 2.26
C ARG A 86 0.66 -8.11 3.66
N ILE A 87 -0.43 -7.84 4.36
CA ILE A 87 -0.39 -7.35 5.74
C ILE A 87 -1.06 -8.39 6.61
N GLU A 88 -0.28 -9.04 7.49
CA GLU A 88 -0.81 -10.05 8.39
C GLU A 88 -1.57 -9.41 9.54
N GLY A 89 -2.70 -10.02 9.90
CA GLY A 89 -3.54 -9.57 10.98
C GLY A 89 -5.02 -9.74 10.68
N ASP A 90 -5.86 -9.13 11.51
CA ASP A 90 -7.32 -9.17 11.31
C ASP A 90 -7.70 -8.37 10.06
N PRO A 91 -8.18 -9.04 9.00
CA PRO A 91 -8.49 -8.36 7.74
C PRO A 91 -9.56 -7.27 7.88
N GLU A 92 -10.54 -7.44 8.74
CA GLU A 92 -11.59 -6.44 8.94
C GLU A 92 -11.04 -5.18 9.62
N ASP A 93 -10.17 -5.33 10.58
CA ASP A 93 -9.52 -4.21 11.26
C ASP A 93 -8.58 -3.47 10.29
N LEU A 94 -7.79 -4.22 9.53
CA LEU A 94 -6.87 -3.64 8.54
C LEU A 94 -7.63 -2.92 7.43
N LYS A 95 -8.74 -3.50 6.98
CA LYS A 95 -9.63 -2.87 6.00
C LYS A 95 -10.11 -1.51 6.49
N SER A 96 -10.60 -1.45 7.73
CA SER A 96 -11.09 -0.22 8.33
C SER A 96 -10.01 0.86 8.37
N ARG A 97 -8.79 0.49 8.77
CA ARG A 97 -7.66 1.41 8.81
C ARG A 97 -7.24 1.89 7.42
N LEU A 98 -7.25 0.98 6.44
CA LEU A 98 -6.92 1.33 5.07
C LEU A 98 -7.96 2.25 4.44
N ASP A 99 -9.24 2.00 4.70
CA ASP A 99 -10.33 2.86 4.22
C ASP A 99 -10.20 4.28 4.76
N ALA A 100 -9.74 4.43 5.98
CA ALA A 100 -9.48 5.75 6.57
C ALA A 100 -8.37 6.50 5.82
N LEU A 101 -7.32 5.79 5.37
CA LEU A 101 -6.27 6.38 4.55
C LEU A 101 -6.78 6.77 3.17
N ALA A 102 -7.62 5.93 2.58
CA ALA A 102 -8.15 6.14 1.23
C ALA A 102 -9.12 7.32 1.15
N SER A 103 -9.78 7.64 2.26
CA SER A 103 -10.73 8.75 2.33
C SER A 103 -10.12 10.07 2.81
N ALA A 104 -8.85 10.06 3.15
CA ALA A 104 -8.18 11.27 3.65
C ALA A 104 -7.95 12.32 2.56
#